data_463e1d2ad0d93a20ebe3c71fdfefa4ef
#
_entry.id   463e1d2ad0d93a20ebe3c71fdfefa4ef
#
_cell.length_a   1.000
_cell.length_b   1.000
_cell.length_c   1.000
_cell.angle_alpha   90.00
_cell.angle_beta   90.00
_cell.angle_gamma   90.00
#
_symmetry.space_group_name_H-M   'P 1'
#
loop_
_entity.id
_entity.type
_entity.pdbx_description
1 polymer ?
#
loop_
_entity_poly.entity_id
_entity_poly.type
_entity_poly.pdbx_seq_one_letter_code
_entity_poly.pdbx_strand_id
1 'polypeptide(L)'
;MKDKKIIVLMGGPSKEAEVSRRTGAAIAEALESKGYNAQTLELNPRTVLKDIEALGGEVVFNAIHGRYGEDGALQGLLEMAEIPYTGSGIMAHAVGMNKKVSKDVFKGANIPTAASESFNGNLESAEAIIEHIRKNFTIPVVVKSATQGSSIGVTIVRDEAQLEEAVTEALKYDPILVVEQFLDGREFTVSVLDGKALSVIEIRPHSGEYDYKSKYTVGATEYLVPAPISAEMTAEMQRIGELVYREVQGSGVIRVDVMTDHADNMYVLEYNTVPGMTATSLVPKAAKEMGIDFPTLCEKILLTASIGKF
;
A
#
# COMPACT_ATOMS: atom_id res chain seq x y z
N MET A 1 2.76 3.36 27.49
CA MET A 1 2.91 2.38 26.37
C MET A 1 3.82 1.20 26.74
N LYS A 2 4.96 1.39 27.45
CA LYS A 2 5.90 0.30 27.84
C LYS A 2 5.33 -0.66 28.87
N ASP A 3 4.38 -0.27 29.63
CA ASP A 3 3.61 -1.05 30.63
C ASP A 3 2.46 -1.87 30.01
N LYS A 4 2.18 -1.65 28.72
CA LYS A 4 1.11 -2.33 28.00
C LYS A 4 1.59 -3.59 27.29
N LYS A 5 0.69 -4.58 27.19
CA LYS A 5 0.88 -5.77 26.37
C LYS A 5 0.55 -5.45 24.92
N ILE A 6 1.55 -5.53 24.04
CA ILE A 6 1.43 -5.24 22.61
C ILE A 6 1.30 -6.55 21.85
N ILE A 7 0.26 -6.70 21.08
CA ILE A 7 0.06 -7.83 20.16
C ILE A 7 0.44 -7.40 18.74
N VAL A 8 1.48 -8.01 18.19
CA VAL A 8 1.86 -7.83 16.78
C VAL A 8 1.11 -8.88 15.96
N LEU A 9 0.04 -8.44 15.31
CA LEU A 9 -0.75 -9.31 14.43
C LEU A 9 -0.03 -9.53 13.11
N MET A 10 0.10 -10.80 12.69
CA MET A 10 0.81 -11.20 11.49
C MET A 10 0.14 -12.38 10.78
N GLY A 11 0.59 -12.74 9.59
CA GLY A 11 0.10 -13.90 8.83
C GLY A 11 -1.25 -13.65 8.17
N GLY A 12 -2.22 -14.48 8.52
CA GLY A 12 -3.58 -14.41 7.98
C GLY A 12 -3.78 -15.20 6.68
N PRO A 13 -4.97 -15.09 6.05
CA PRO A 13 -5.33 -15.94 4.91
C PRO A 13 -4.92 -15.38 3.54
N SER A 14 -4.26 -14.22 3.48
CA SER A 14 -3.88 -13.60 2.21
C SER A 14 -2.70 -14.34 1.55
N LYS A 15 -2.50 -14.13 0.25
CA LYS A 15 -1.32 -14.63 -0.47
C LYS A 15 0.00 -14.03 0.07
N GLU A 16 -0.07 -12.95 0.82
CA GLU A 16 1.07 -12.24 1.42
C GLU A 16 1.33 -12.65 2.87
N ALA A 17 0.68 -13.72 3.37
CA ALA A 17 0.80 -14.18 4.76
C ALA A 17 2.26 -14.43 5.20
N GLU A 18 3.10 -14.96 4.32
CA GLU A 18 4.51 -15.22 4.62
C GLU A 18 5.32 -13.92 4.76
N VAL A 19 5.03 -12.92 3.93
CA VAL A 19 5.62 -11.57 4.05
C VAL A 19 5.18 -10.93 5.36
N SER A 20 3.89 -11.06 5.71
CA SER A 20 3.31 -10.57 6.96
C SER A 20 3.98 -11.20 8.19
N ARG A 21 4.22 -12.53 8.19
CA ARG A 21 4.93 -13.20 9.30
C ARG A 21 6.34 -12.67 9.49
N ARG A 22 7.10 -12.49 8.40
CA ARG A 22 8.46 -11.91 8.47
C ARG A 22 8.42 -10.46 8.96
N THR A 23 7.48 -9.67 8.48
CA THR A 23 7.25 -8.29 8.94
C THR A 23 6.93 -8.26 10.43
N GLY A 24 5.96 -9.07 10.89
CA GLY A 24 5.53 -9.10 12.28
C GLY A 24 6.62 -9.57 13.24
N ALA A 25 7.37 -10.61 12.86
CA ALA A 25 8.49 -11.08 13.67
C ALA A 25 9.57 -10.01 13.84
N ALA A 26 9.97 -9.32 12.76
CA ALA A 26 10.94 -8.24 12.81
C ALA A 26 10.47 -7.05 13.67
N ILE A 27 9.18 -6.70 13.60
CA ILE A 27 8.59 -5.63 14.41
C ILE A 27 8.60 -6.02 15.90
N ALA A 28 8.20 -7.26 16.24
CA ALA A 28 8.19 -7.72 17.63
C ALA A 28 9.59 -7.67 18.24
N GLU A 29 10.59 -8.22 17.55
CA GLU A 29 12.00 -8.17 17.96
C GLU A 29 12.49 -6.71 18.16
N ALA A 30 12.16 -5.83 17.24
CA ALA A 30 12.52 -4.41 17.31
C ALA A 30 11.89 -3.72 18.53
N LEU A 31 10.62 -3.97 18.82
CA LEU A 31 9.93 -3.42 19.98
C LEU A 31 10.46 -3.99 21.29
N GLU A 32 10.72 -5.30 21.36
CA GLU A 32 11.35 -5.96 22.52
C GLU A 32 12.74 -5.38 22.82
N SER A 33 13.54 -5.10 21.79
CA SER A 33 14.87 -4.47 21.95
C SER A 33 14.81 -3.07 22.58
N LYS A 34 13.67 -2.40 22.49
CA LYS A 34 13.38 -1.10 23.11
C LYS A 34 12.68 -1.22 24.46
N GLY A 35 12.49 -2.44 24.97
CA GLY A 35 11.88 -2.72 26.26
C GLY A 35 10.35 -2.66 26.28
N TYR A 36 9.69 -2.86 25.14
CA TYR A 36 8.25 -3.07 25.07
C TYR A 36 7.89 -4.53 25.28
N ASN A 37 6.73 -4.79 25.89
CA ASN A 37 6.18 -6.14 26.05
C ASN A 37 5.39 -6.51 24.78
N ALA A 38 6.11 -6.90 23.73
CA ALA A 38 5.55 -7.26 22.44
C ALA A 38 5.47 -8.78 22.27
N GLN A 39 4.41 -9.27 21.67
CA GLN A 39 4.22 -10.68 21.35
C GLN A 39 3.53 -10.81 19.99
N THR A 40 4.01 -11.72 19.16
CA THR A 40 3.37 -12.03 17.86
C THR A 40 2.11 -12.88 18.05
N LEU A 41 1.11 -12.65 17.17
CA LEU A 41 -0.11 -13.46 17.09
C LEU A 41 -0.45 -13.69 15.61
N GLU A 42 -0.64 -14.94 15.23
CA GLU A 42 -1.12 -15.31 13.90
C GLU A 42 -2.59 -14.95 13.76
N LEU A 43 -2.97 -14.22 12.69
CA LEU A 43 -4.34 -13.82 12.46
C LEU A 43 -5.21 -15.02 12.07
N ASN A 44 -6.15 -15.39 12.93
CA ASN A 44 -7.32 -16.18 12.57
C ASN A 44 -8.57 -15.28 12.62
N PRO A 45 -9.21 -14.96 11.48
CA PRO A 45 -10.33 -14.01 11.45
C PRO A 45 -11.54 -14.39 12.31
N ARG A 46 -11.66 -15.69 12.65
CA ARG A 46 -12.80 -16.18 13.47
C ARG A 46 -12.55 -16.07 14.96
N THR A 47 -11.31 -16.01 15.40
CA THR A 47 -10.95 -16.09 16.83
C THR A 47 -10.08 -14.93 17.29
N VAL A 48 -9.58 -14.08 16.40
CA VAL A 48 -8.57 -13.06 16.68
C VAL A 48 -8.87 -12.20 17.91
N LEU A 49 -10.12 -11.77 18.11
CA LEU A 49 -10.48 -10.98 19.29
C LEU A 49 -10.29 -11.78 20.59
N LYS A 50 -10.80 -13.03 20.62
CA LYS A 50 -10.63 -13.94 21.77
C LYS A 50 -9.16 -14.26 22.02
N ASP A 51 -8.37 -14.41 20.96
CA ASP A 51 -6.95 -14.72 21.05
C ASP A 51 -6.17 -13.52 21.63
N ILE A 52 -6.53 -12.28 21.23
CA ILE A 52 -5.97 -11.05 21.81
C ILE A 52 -6.33 -10.94 23.30
N GLU A 53 -7.58 -11.15 23.66
CA GLU A 53 -8.07 -11.12 25.05
C GLU A 53 -7.39 -12.19 25.92
N ALA A 54 -7.25 -13.42 25.42
CA ALA A 54 -6.61 -14.52 26.12
C ALA A 54 -5.13 -14.25 26.40
N LEU A 55 -4.45 -13.48 25.54
CA LEU A 55 -3.09 -13.03 25.73
C LEU A 55 -2.97 -11.78 26.61
N GLY A 56 -4.09 -11.18 27.00
CA GLY A 56 -4.10 -9.90 27.71
C GLY A 56 -3.63 -8.72 26.86
N GLY A 57 -3.90 -8.77 25.55
CA GLY A 57 -3.48 -7.73 24.62
C GLY A 57 -4.22 -6.41 24.83
N GLU A 58 -3.49 -5.32 24.97
CA GLU A 58 -4.03 -3.98 25.24
C GLU A 58 -3.84 -3.04 24.05
N VAL A 59 -2.90 -3.36 23.15
CA VAL A 59 -2.61 -2.59 21.93
C VAL A 59 -2.26 -3.56 20.81
N VAL A 60 -2.75 -3.30 19.61
CA VAL A 60 -2.44 -4.10 18.43
C VAL A 60 -1.50 -3.33 17.50
N PHE A 61 -0.37 -3.96 17.16
CA PHE A 61 0.44 -3.54 16.03
C PHE A 61 0.00 -4.36 14.80
N ASN A 62 -0.60 -3.71 13.81
CA ASN A 62 -1.05 -4.38 12.60
C ASN A 62 0.12 -4.57 11.62
N ALA A 63 0.50 -5.83 11.37
CA ALA A 63 1.48 -6.23 10.35
C ALA A 63 0.86 -7.17 9.30
N ILE A 64 -0.48 -7.18 9.19
CA ILE A 64 -1.20 -8.02 8.22
C ILE A 64 -1.22 -7.34 6.86
N HIS A 65 -0.65 -8.00 5.86
CA HIS A 65 -0.72 -7.56 4.47
C HIS A 65 -1.93 -8.15 3.75
N GLY A 66 -2.57 -7.34 2.91
CA GLY A 66 -3.72 -7.71 2.10
C GLY A 66 -5.01 -7.86 2.92
N ARG A 67 -5.80 -8.88 2.57
CA ARG A 67 -7.14 -9.09 3.12
C ARG A 67 -7.17 -9.12 4.64
N TYR A 68 -8.15 -8.44 5.21
CA TYR A 68 -8.42 -8.13 6.62
C TYR A 68 -7.48 -7.07 7.21
N GLY A 69 -6.19 -7.05 6.87
CA GLY A 69 -5.25 -6.09 7.43
C GLY A 69 -5.28 -4.72 6.76
N GLU A 70 -5.58 -4.69 5.45
CA GLU A 70 -5.54 -3.49 4.62
C GLU A 70 -6.89 -3.07 4.02
N ASP A 71 -7.99 -3.74 4.39
CA ASP A 71 -9.33 -3.51 3.83
C ASP A 71 -10.34 -2.85 4.80
N GLY A 72 -9.90 -2.53 6.02
CA GLY A 72 -10.74 -1.93 7.06
C GLY A 72 -11.44 -2.93 7.98
N ALA A 73 -11.43 -4.23 7.66
CA ALA A 73 -12.15 -5.24 8.45
C ALA A 73 -11.55 -5.43 9.85
N LEU A 74 -10.24 -5.57 9.96
CA LEU A 74 -9.55 -5.66 11.25
C LEU A 74 -9.71 -4.36 12.05
N GLN A 75 -9.58 -3.22 11.39
CA GLN A 75 -9.73 -1.91 12.01
C GLN A 75 -11.14 -1.75 12.61
N GLY A 76 -12.18 -2.12 11.86
CA GLY A 76 -13.55 -2.11 12.36
C GLY A 76 -13.78 -3.02 13.57
N LEU A 77 -13.17 -4.20 13.59
CA LEU A 77 -13.22 -5.10 14.74
C LEU A 77 -12.56 -4.48 15.97
N LEU A 78 -11.37 -3.88 15.80
CA LEU A 78 -10.61 -3.28 16.89
C LEU A 78 -11.27 -1.99 17.42
N GLU A 79 -11.89 -1.18 16.56
CA GLU A 79 -12.70 -0.03 16.97
C GLU A 79 -13.89 -0.47 17.85
N MET A 80 -14.64 -1.50 17.43
CA MET A 80 -15.76 -2.03 18.21
C MET A 80 -15.32 -2.67 19.53
N ALA A 81 -14.14 -3.22 19.60
CA ALA A 81 -13.55 -3.81 20.79
C ALA A 81 -12.82 -2.78 21.68
N GLU A 82 -12.76 -1.52 21.28
CA GLU A 82 -12.04 -0.44 21.98
C GLU A 82 -10.55 -0.75 22.20
N ILE A 83 -9.93 -1.53 21.30
CA ILE A 83 -8.50 -1.89 21.34
C ILE A 83 -7.70 -0.95 20.45
N PRO A 84 -6.81 -0.09 20.99
CA PRO A 84 -5.95 0.78 20.21
C PRO A 84 -5.08 -0.02 19.23
N TYR A 85 -4.94 0.49 17.99
CA TYR A 85 -4.15 -0.17 16.97
C TYR A 85 -3.30 0.82 16.16
N THR A 86 -2.21 0.33 15.58
CA THR A 86 -1.34 1.11 14.70
C THR A 86 -1.90 1.20 13.28
N GLY A 87 -1.44 2.23 12.56
CA GLY A 87 -1.83 2.47 11.19
C GLY A 87 -3.12 3.29 11.07
N SER A 88 -3.60 3.41 9.86
CA SER A 88 -4.76 4.24 9.50
C SER A 88 -6.09 3.64 9.98
N GLY A 89 -7.17 4.41 9.90
CA GLY A 89 -8.51 3.99 10.24
C GLY A 89 -9.23 3.20 9.14
N ILE A 90 -10.48 2.86 9.39
CA ILE A 90 -11.34 2.02 8.52
C ILE A 90 -11.39 2.60 7.11
N MET A 91 -11.71 3.90 6.99
CA MET A 91 -11.88 4.56 5.69
C MET A 91 -10.60 4.53 4.86
N ALA A 92 -9.45 4.90 5.44
CA ALA A 92 -8.19 4.93 4.72
C ALA A 92 -7.79 3.54 4.18
N HIS A 93 -8.03 2.48 4.95
CA HIS A 93 -7.78 1.11 4.52
C HIS A 93 -8.74 0.68 3.40
N ALA A 94 -10.03 0.90 3.58
CA ALA A 94 -11.04 0.51 2.59
C ALA A 94 -10.87 1.26 1.25
N VAL A 95 -10.57 2.55 1.30
CA VAL A 95 -10.28 3.37 0.12
C VAL A 95 -8.97 2.92 -0.53
N GLY A 96 -7.89 2.71 0.24
CA GLY A 96 -6.57 2.30 -0.28
C GLY A 96 -6.61 0.95 -1.00
N MET A 97 -7.40 0.02 -0.51
CA MET A 97 -7.57 -1.29 -1.13
C MET A 97 -8.33 -1.22 -2.47
N ASN A 98 -9.06 -0.15 -2.75
CA ASN A 98 -9.86 -0.01 -3.98
C ASN A 98 -9.32 1.09 -4.89
N LYS A 99 -8.60 0.72 -5.97
CA LYS A 99 -7.96 1.64 -6.91
C LYS A 99 -8.93 2.63 -7.55
N LYS A 100 -10.16 2.19 -7.85
CA LYS A 100 -11.20 3.09 -8.37
C LYS A 100 -11.50 4.20 -7.36
N VAL A 101 -11.81 3.81 -6.12
CA VAL A 101 -12.20 4.75 -5.07
C VAL A 101 -11.03 5.67 -4.69
N SER A 102 -9.81 5.13 -4.58
CA SER A 102 -8.59 5.93 -4.34
C SER A 102 -8.43 7.03 -5.40
N LYS A 103 -8.61 6.68 -6.68
CA LYS A 103 -8.50 7.65 -7.78
C LYS A 103 -9.60 8.71 -7.75
N ASP A 104 -10.81 8.36 -7.33
CA ASP A 104 -11.90 9.33 -7.16
C ASP A 104 -11.57 10.32 -6.02
N VAL A 105 -10.98 9.84 -4.91
CA VAL A 105 -10.47 10.70 -3.83
C VAL A 105 -9.33 11.59 -4.33
N PHE A 106 -8.38 11.05 -5.08
CA PHE A 106 -7.26 11.82 -5.63
C PHE A 106 -7.77 12.93 -6.56
N LYS A 107 -8.68 12.62 -7.48
CA LYS A 107 -9.30 13.62 -8.37
C LYS A 107 -10.04 14.70 -7.59
N GLY A 108 -10.84 14.31 -6.58
CA GLY A 108 -11.58 15.25 -5.73
C GLY A 108 -10.69 16.19 -4.92
N ALA A 109 -9.50 15.72 -4.53
CA ALA A 109 -8.50 16.49 -3.78
C ALA A 109 -7.48 17.22 -4.68
N ASN A 110 -7.62 17.18 -6.00
CA ASN A 110 -6.66 17.69 -6.99
C ASN A 110 -5.25 17.08 -6.81
N ILE A 111 -5.16 15.82 -6.41
CA ILE A 111 -3.93 15.04 -6.40
C ILE A 111 -3.73 14.48 -7.82
N PRO A 112 -2.59 14.75 -8.46
CA PRO A 112 -2.33 14.24 -9.81
C PRO A 112 -2.36 12.71 -9.84
N THR A 113 -3.14 12.12 -10.72
CA THR A 113 -3.19 10.67 -10.99
C THR A 113 -3.44 10.43 -12.46
N ALA A 114 -3.01 9.29 -13.00
CA ALA A 114 -3.18 8.96 -14.40
C ALA A 114 -4.67 9.02 -14.80
N ALA A 115 -4.95 9.52 -16.00
CA ALA A 115 -6.29 9.49 -16.57
C ALA A 115 -6.80 8.05 -16.59
N SER A 116 -8.00 7.84 -16.09
CA SER A 116 -8.53 6.48 -15.88
C SER A 116 -10.04 6.44 -15.95
N GLU A 117 -10.55 5.31 -16.39
CA GLU A 117 -11.97 4.93 -16.32
C GLU A 117 -12.10 3.58 -15.61
N SER A 118 -13.25 3.34 -15.00
CA SER A 118 -13.55 2.08 -14.33
C SER A 118 -14.80 1.44 -14.92
N PHE A 119 -14.78 0.11 -15.01
CA PHE A 119 -15.84 -0.69 -15.60
C PHE A 119 -16.31 -1.75 -14.60
N ASN A 120 -17.58 -2.13 -14.71
CA ASN A 120 -18.18 -3.15 -13.84
C ASN A 120 -18.65 -4.35 -14.67
N GLY A 121 -17.90 -5.43 -14.65
CA GLY A 121 -18.20 -6.68 -15.36
C GLY A 121 -19.49 -7.38 -14.92
N ASN A 122 -20.12 -6.95 -13.80
CA ASN A 122 -21.47 -7.41 -13.46
C ASN A 122 -22.56 -6.64 -14.22
N LEU A 123 -22.24 -5.48 -14.78
CA LEU A 123 -23.18 -4.60 -15.49
C LEU A 123 -22.89 -4.53 -16.98
N GLU A 124 -21.65 -4.76 -17.40
CA GLU A 124 -21.17 -4.65 -18.77
C GLU A 124 -20.48 -5.93 -19.19
N SER A 125 -20.65 -6.35 -20.44
CA SER A 125 -19.91 -7.51 -20.95
C SER A 125 -18.44 -7.16 -21.25
N ALA A 126 -17.56 -8.16 -21.23
CA ALA A 126 -16.15 -7.94 -21.55
C ALA A 126 -15.97 -7.34 -22.95
N GLU A 127 -16.78 -7.75 -23.93
CA GLU A 127 -16.76 -7.22 -25.31
C GLU A 127 -17.13 -5.73 -25.35
N ALA A 128 -18.14 -5.32 -24.56
CA ALA A 128 -18.56 -3.91 -24.50
C ALA A 128 -17.46 -3.04 -23.85
N ILE A 129 -16.81 -3.55 -22.81
CA ILE A 129 -15.68 -2.89 -22.17
C ILE A 129 -14.50 -2.74 -23.15
N ILE A 130 -14.15 -3.80 -23.86
CA ILE A 130 -13.07 -3.83 -24.86
C ILE A 130 -13.35 -2.80 -25.98
N GLU A 131 -14.59 -2.77 -26.50
CA GLU A 131 -14.99 -1.83 -27.54
C GLU A 131 -14.89 -0.37 -27.04
N HIS A 132 -15.33 -0.12 -25.80
CA HIS A 132 -15.19 1.18 -25.17
C HIS A 132 -13.73 1.61 -25.05
N ILE A 133 -12.84 0.72 -24.60
CA ILE A 133 -11.40 1.00 -24.47
C ILE A 133 -10.79 1.33 -25.84
N ARG A 134 -11.07 0.52 -26.85
CA ARG A 134 -10.61 0.77 -28.24
C ARG A 134 -10.99 2.14 -28.77
N LYS A 135 -12.18 2.61 -28.43
CA LYS A 135 -12.71 3.88 -28.90
C LYS A 135 -12.16 5.10 -28.17
N ASN A 136 -11.91 4.97 -26.86
CA ASN A 136 -11.67 6.11 -25.98
C ASN A 136 -10.24 6.20 -25.42
N PHE A 137 -9.45 5.13 -25.56
CA PHE A 137 -8.07 5.11 -25.08
C PHE A 137 -7.08 4.92 -26.22
N THR A 138 -5.90 5.51 -26.07
CA THR A 138 -4.77 5.26 -26.96
C THR A 138 -3.83 4.27 -26.30
N ILE A 139 -3.50 3.17 -26.98
CA ILE A 139 -2.52 2.19 -26.51
C ILE A 139 -1.10 2.81 -26.58
N PRO A 140 -0.23 2.60 -25.54
CA PRO A 140 -0.41 1.66 -24.44
C PRO A 140 -1.32 2.13 -23.32
N VAL A 141 -2.01 1.17 -22.67
CA VAL A 141 -2.83 1.37 -21.48
C VAL A 141 -2.51 0.34 -20.40
N VAL A 142 -2.92 0.61 -19.17
CA VAL A 142 -2.80 -0.37 -18.08
C VAL A 142 -4.20 -0.81 -17.64
N VAL A 143 -4.46 -2.11 -17.72
CA VAL A 143 -5.69 -2.73 -17.23
C VAL A 143 -5.42 -3.34 -15.85
N LYS A 144 -6.23 -3.01 -14.85
CA LYS A 144 -6.03 -3.42 -13.45
C LYS A 144 -7.32 -3.92 -12.83
N SER A 145 -7.25 -4.98 -12.03
CA SER A 145 -8.30 -5.32 -11.07
C SER A 145 -8.34 -4.26 -9.96
N ALA A 146 -9.54 -3.81 -9.53
CA ALA A 146 -9.67 -2.68 -8.62
C ALA A 146 -9.14 -2.97 -7.20
N THR A 147 -9.31 -4.21 -6.68
CA THR A 147 -9.06 -4.52 -5.26
C THR A 147 -7.92 -5.53 -5.03
N GLN A 148 -7.08 -5.76 -6.05
CA GLN A 148 -5.92 -6.65 -5.89
C GLN A 148 -4.64 -5.88 -5.59
N GLY A 149 -3.85 -6.40 -4.63
CA GLY A 149 -2.50 -5.91 -4.32
C GLY A 149 -1.40 -6.61 -5.14
N SER A 150 -0.15 -6.26 -4.88
CA SER A 150 1.06 -6.94 -5.40
C SER A 150 1.09 -7.14 -6.92
N SER A 151 0.55 -6.20 -7.70
CA SER A 151 0.46 -6.26 -9.18
C SER A 151 -0.34 -7.46 -9.73
N ILE A 152 -1.17 -8.12 -8.91
CA ILE A 152 -2.06 -9.19 -9.36
C ILE A 152 -3.21 -8.58 -10.18
N GLY A 153 -3.50 -9.16 -11.36
CA GLY A 153 -4.52 -8.65 -12.27
C GLY A 153 -4.19 -7.29 -12.88
N VAL A 154 -2.89 -6.98 -13.02
CA VAL A 154 -2.36 -5.81 -13.70
C VAL A 154 -1.70 -6.24 -15.00
N THR A 155 -2.10 -5.65 -16.11
CA THR A 155 -1.53 -5.91 -17.45
C THR A 155 -1.27 -4.59 -18.17
N ILE A 156 -0.05 -4.39 -18.64
CA ILE A 156 0.29 -3.32 -19.55
C ILE A 156 -0.01 -3.79 -20.98
N VAL A 157 -1.00 -3.21 -21.60
CA VAL A 157 -1.43 -3.50 -22.97
C VAL A 157 -0.66 -2.59 -23.91
N ARG A 158 0.31 -3.17 -24.63
CA ARG A 158 1.16 -2.47 -25.61
C ARG A 158 0.73 -2.70 -27.06
N ASP A 159 -0.10 -3.70 -27.28
CA ASP A 159 -0.69 -4.06 -28.57
C ASP A 159 -2.18 -4.32 -28.36
N GLU A 160 -2.99 -3.87 -29.31
CA GLU A 160 -4.45 -4.04 -29.27
C GLU A 160 -4.88 -5.51 -29.17
N ALA A 161 -4.09 -6.42 -29.74
CA ALA A 161 -4.33 -7.87 -29.67
C ALA A 161 -4.28 -8.43 -28.22
N GLN A 162 -3.60 -7.74 -27.29
CA GLN A 162 -3.51 -8.13 -25.88
C GLN A 162 -4.74 -7.71 -25.05
N LEU A 163 -5.58 -6.83 -25.58
CA LEU A 163 -6.63 -6.16 -24.79
C LEU A 163 -7.70 -7.15 -24.31
N GLU A 164 -8.09 -8.10 -25.13
CA GLU A 164 -9.09 -9.12 -24.76
C GLU A 164 -8.60 -10.00 -23.61
N GLU A 165 -7.37 -10.47 -23.68
CA GLU A 165 -6.76 -11.26 -22.61
C GLU A 165 -6.62 -10.43 -21.32
N ALA A 166 -6.17 -9.18 -21.41
CA ALA A 166 -5.98 -8.30 -20.27
C ALA A 166 -7.29 -8.03 -19.53
N VAL A 167 -8.37 -7.69 -20.24
CA VAL A 167 -9.69 -7.45 -19.66
C VAL A 167 -10.26 -8.74 -19.04
N THR A 168 -10.20 -9.84 -19.76
CA THR A 168 -10.71 -11.13 -19.30
C THR A 168 -9.96 -11.61 -18.06
N GLU A 169 -8.64 -11.45 -18.01
CA GLU A 169 -7.83 -11.84 -16.86
C GLU A 169 -8.13 -10.95 -15.65
N ALA A 170 -8.22 -9.64 -15.81
CA ALA A 170 -8.54 -8.72 -14.72
C ALA A 170 -9.91 -9.03 -14.09
N LEU A 171 -10.91 -9.33 -14.91
CA LEU A 171 -12.27 -9.67 -14.45
C LEU A 171 -12.35 -11.01 -13.68
N LYS A 172 -11.37 -11.90 -13.81
CA LYS A 172 -11.32 -13.13 -12.98
C LYS A 172 -11.03 -12.84 -11.51
N TYR A 173 -10.33 -11.75 -11.23
CA TYR A 173 -9.93 -11.37 -9.87
C TYR A 173 -10.92 -10.42 -9.19
N ASP A 174 -11.56 -9.56 -9.98
CA ASP A 174 -12.47 -8.53 -9.45
C ASP A 174 -13.51 -8.17 -10.52
N PRO A 175 -14.81 -8.05 -10.17
CA PRO A 175 -15.81 -7.56 -11.12
C PRO A 175 -15.57 -6.10 -11.54
N ILE A 176 -14.81 -5.33 -10.76
CA ILE A 176 -14.45 -3.96 -11.10
C ILE A 176 -13.02 -3.94 -11.64
N LEU A 177 -12.86 -3.40 -12.84
CA LEU A 177 -11.54 -3.11 -13.40
C LEU A 177 -11.34 -1.60 -13.59
N VAL A 178 -10.09 -1.19 -13.60
CA VAL A 178 -9.66 0.18 -13.87
C VAL A 178 -8.74 0.14 -15.08
N VAL A 179 -9.02 0.96 -16.08
CA VAL A 179 -8.14 1.19 -17.24
C VAL A 179 -7.50 2.55 -17.07
N GLU A 180 -6.19 2.59 -17.18
CA GLU A 180 -5.40 3.80 -16.98
C GLU A 180 -4.53 4.11 -18.19
N GLN A 181 -4.29 5.39 -18.42
CA GLN A 181 -3.22 5.83 -19.29
C GLN A 181 -1.89 5.23 -18.82
N PHE A 182 -1.13 4.65 -19.74
CA PHE A 182 0.23 4.22 -19.47
C PHE A 182 1.14 5.43 -19.27
N LEU A 183 1.91 5.40 -18.17
CA LEU A 183 2.93 6.40 -17.87
C LEU A 183 4.30 5.80 -18.19
N ASP A 184 5.02 6.44 -19.11
CA ASP A 184 6.31 5.97 -19.60
C ASP A 184 7.46 6.82 -18.99
N GLY A 185 7.59 6.75 -17.68
CA GLY A 185 8.59 7.50 -16.95
C GLY A 185 9.23 6.67 -15.85
N ARG A 186 9.64 7.36 -14.78
CA ARG A 186 10.34 6.76 -13.64
C ARG A 186 9.36 6.47 -12.52
N GLU A 187 9.61 5.36 -11.78
CA GLU A 187 8.80 4.98 -10.64
C GLU A 187 9.48 5.40 -9.33
N PHE A 188 8.71 5.98 -8.44
CA PHE A 188 9.14 6.48 -7.13
C PHE A 188 8.18 6.04 -6.04
N THR A 189 8.67 6.09 -4.80
CA THR A 189 7.81 5.93 -3.64
C THR A 189 8.18 6.92 -2.55
N VAL A 190 7.16 7.42 -1.88
CA VAL A 190 7.27 8.34 -0.74
C VAL A 190 6.57 7.72 0.46
N SER A 191 7.33 7.39 1.49
CA SER A 191 6.75 6.98 2.77
C SER A 191 6.43 8.21 3.61
N VAL A 192 5.26 8.23 4.24
CA VAL A 192 4.85 9.31 5.12
C VAL A 192 4.62 8.73 6.51
N LEU A 193 5.39 9.21 7.49
CA LEU A 193 5.34 8.80 8.88
C LEU A 193 4.77 9.94 9.72
N ASP A 194 3.65 9.71 10.36
CA ASP A 194 2.97 10.69 11.22
C ASP A 194 2.84 12.08 10.56
N GLY A 195 2.37 12.07 9.30
CA GLY A 195 2.15 13.26 8.49
C GLY A 195 3.40 13.89 7.89
N LYS A 196 4.60 13.31 8.07
CA LYS A 196 5.86 13.79 7.52
C LYS A 196 6.46 12.83 6.52
N ALA A 197 6.74 13.33 5.33
CA ALA A 197 7.37 12.55 4.28
C ALA A 197 8.81 12.20 4.66
N LEU A 198 9.19 10.95 4.41
CA LEU A 198 10.55 10.45 4.49
C LEU A 198 11.30 10.68 3.17
N SER A 199 12.53 10.17 3.07
CA SER A 199 13.33 10.24 1.84
C SER A 199 12.60 9.58 0.68
N VAL A 200 12.59 10.24 -0.47
CA VAL A 200 12.06 9.68 -1.73
C VAL A 200 12.96 8.56 -2.20
N ILE A 201 12.37 7.46 -2.64
CA ILE A 201 13.08 6.33 -3.24
C ILE A 201 12.72 6.23 -4.72
N GLU A 202 13.69 6.12 -5.59
CA GLU A 202 13.47 5.69 -6.96
C GLU A 202 13.56 4.17 -7.05
N ILE A 203 12.62 3.57 -7.78
CA ILE A 203 12.49 2.14 -8.00
C ILE A 203 12.87 1.85 -9.44
N ARG A 204 13.94 1.07 -9.64
CA ARG A 204 14.47 0.69 -10.97
C ARG A 204 14.46 -0.83 -11.15
N PRO A 205 13.35 -1.40 -11.63
CA PRO A 205 13.33 -2.82 -11.95
C PRO A 205 14.21 -3.10 -13.18
N HIS A 206 15.06 -4.12 -13.10
CA HIS A 206 15.93 -4.52 -14.23
C HIS A 206 15.15 -5.06 -15.42
N SER A 207 13.92 -5.53 -15.20
CA SER A 207 12.99 -5.97 -16.26
C SER A 207 12.33 -4.81 -17.00
N GLY A 208 12.40 -3.59 -16.48
CA GLY A 208 11.66 -2.41 -16.93
C GLY A 208 10.25 -2.28 -16.36
N GLU A 209 9.75 -3.30 -15.65
CA GLU A 209 8.42 -3.30 -15.02
C GLU A 209 8.50 -3.76 -13.57
N TYR A 210 7.86 -3.02 -12.65
CA TYR A 210 7.83 -3.36 -11.23
C TYR A 210 6.67 -4.30 -10.92
N ASP A 211 6.76 -5.49 -11.52
CA ASP A 211 5.80 -6.59 -11.37
C ASP A 211 6.04 -7.39 -10.06
N TYR A 212 5.21 -8.43 -9.85
CA TYR A 212 5.33 -9.32 -8.69
C TYR A 212 6.75 -9.93 -8.56
N LYS A 213 7.33 -10.38 -9.68
CA LYS A 213 8.67 -10.99 -9.69
C LYS A 213 9.74 -9.98 -9.31
N SER A 214 9.67 -8.76 -9.84
CA SER A 214 10.61 -7.68 -9.55
C SER A 214 10.53 -7.20 -8.10
N LYS A 215 9.33 -7.29 -7.47
CA LYS A 215 9.11 -6.92 -6.06
C LYS A 215 9.73 -7.92 -5.07
N TYR A 216 9.68 -9.23 -5.39
CA TYR A 216 10.02 -10.28 -4.42
C TYR A 216 11.27 -11.09 -4.75
N THR A 217 11.89 -10.88 -5.92
CA THR A 217 13.16 -11.52 -6.29
C THR A 217 14.33 -10.65 -5.86
N VAL A 218 15.21 -11.19 -5.04
CA VAL A 218 16.43 -10.48 -4.59
C VAL A 218 17.29 -10.09 -5.79
N GLY A 219 17.65 -8.81 -5.86
CA GLY A 219 18.49 -8.28 -6.94
C GLY A 219 17.75 -8.00 -8.26
N ALA A 220 16.44 -8.22 -8.36
CA ALA A 220 15.67 -7.90 -9.56
C ALA A 220 15.37 -6.40 -9.72
N THR A 221 15.47 -5.63 -8.63
CA THR A 221 15.18 -4.20 -8.59
C THR A 221 16.27 -3.46 -7.83
N GLU A 222 16.73 -2.36 -8.38
CA GLU A 222 17.60 -1.39 -7.72
C GLU A 222 16.73 -0.33 -7.03
N TYR A 223 17.09 0.05 -5.81
CA TYR A 223 16.43 1.09 -5.02
C TYR A 223 17.42 2.20 -4.71
N LEU A 224 17.21 3.39 -5.26
CA LEU A 224 18.08 4.54 -5.03
C LEU A 224 17.52 5.41 -3.91
N VAL A 225 18.24 5.52 -2.81
CA VAL A 225 17.84 6.23 -1.59
C VAL A 225 18.98 7.13 -1.13
N PRO A 226 18.86 8.45 -1.14
CA PRO A 226 17.76 9.22 -1.71
C PRO A 226 17.66 9.08 -3.23
N ALA A 227 16.49 9.30 -3.80
CA ALA A 227 16.33 9.31 -5.25
C ALA A 227 17.19 10.40 -5.89
N PRO A 228 17.91 10.10 -7.01
CA PRO A 228 18.77 11.08 -7.69
C PRO A 228 17.95 12.04 -8.58
N ILE A 229 17.20 12.92 -7.93
CA ILE A 229 16.35 13.95 -8.53
C ILE A 229 16.67 15.32 -7.94
N SER A 230 16.15 16.40 -8.54
CA SER A 230 16.37 17.75 -8.04
C SER A 230 15.72 17.97 -6.66
N ALA A 231 16.18 18.98 -5.94
CA ALA A 231 15.59 19.34 -4.65
C ALA A 231 14.11 19.77 -4.80
N GLU A 232 13.79 20.46 -5.88
CA GLU A 232 12.44 20.91 -6.21
C GLU A 232 11.50 19.72 -6.46
N MET A 233 11.98 18.74 -7.26
CA MET A 233 11.24 17.51 -7.54
C MET A 233 11.05 16.67 -6.28
N THR A 234 12.07 16.58 -5.41
CA THR A 234 12.00 15.91 -4.12
C THR A 234 10.94 16.57 -3.23
N ALA A 235 10.98 17.90 -3.10
CA ALA A 235 10.03 18.65 -2.26
C ALA A 235 8.58 18.48 -2.76
N GLU A 236 8.37 18.50 -4.08
CA GLU A 236 7.04 18.31 -4.66
C GLU A 236 6.52 16.88 -4.45
N MET A 237 7.35 15.84 -4.64
CA MET A 237 6.96 14.46 -4.34
C MET A 237 6.60 14.27 -2.85
N GLN A 238 7.39 14.84 -1.96
CA GLN A 238 7.11 14.82 -0.52
C GLN A 238 5.80 15.54 -0.19
N ARG A 239 5.56 16.71 -0.80
CA ARG A 239 4.31 17.47 -0.65
C ARG A 239 3.10 16.64 -1.13
N ILE A 240 3.22 15.96 -2.27
CA ILE A 240 2.16 15.07 -2.80
C ILE A 240 1.92 13.91 -1.82
N GLY A 241 2.95 13.27 -1.31
CA GLY A 241 2.82 12.20 -0.32
C GLY A 241 2.12 12.67 0.96
N GLU A 242 2.49 13.82 1.51
CA GLU A 242 1.85 14.43 2.69
C GLU A 242 0.39 14.84 2.40
N LEU A 243 0.10 15.29 1.18
CA LEU A 243 -1.25 15.60 0.72
C LEU A 243 -2.12 14.33 0.67
N VAL A 244 -1.63 13.24 0.07
CA VAL A 244 -2.33 11.94 0.08
C VAL A 244 -2.62 11.51 1.52
N TYR A 245 -1.60 11.53 2.40
CA TYR A 245 -1.74 11.16 3.81
C TYR A 245 -2.89 11.93 4.49
N ARG A 246 -2.95 13.23 4.28
CA ARG A 246 -4.00 14.08 4.86
C ARG A 246 -5.38 13.77 4.29
N GLU A 247 -5.51 13.67 2.97
CA GLU A 247 -6.81 13.51 2.30
C GLU A 247 -7.44 12.13 2.55
N VAL A 248 -6.61 11.09 2.76
CA VAL A 248 -7.09 9.76 3.12
C VAL A 248 -7.22 9.57 4.64
N GLN A 249 -6.95 10.61 5.43
CA GLN A 249 -6.91 10.54 6.90
C GLN A 249 -5.95 9.45 7.40
N GLY A 250 -4.74 9.47 6.85
CA GLY A 250 -3.68 8.53 7.22
C GLY A 250 -3.29 8.66 8.70
N SER A 251 -2.83 7.56 9.27
CA SER A 251 -2.28 7.49 10.63
C SER A 251 -1.11 6.51 10.67
N GLY A 252 -0.13 6.79 11.53
CA GLY A 252 1.10 5.99 11.59
C GLY A 252 1.93 6.17 10.34
N VAL A 253 2.07 5.12 9.54
CA VAL A 253 2.84 5.15 8.31
C VAL A 253 2.00 4.70 7.11
N ILE A 254 2.07 5.43 6.01
CA ILE A 254 1.61 4.98 4.69
C ILE A 254 2.76 5.09 3.69
N ARG A 255 2.65 4.40 2.56
CA ARG A 255 3.57 4.53 1.44
C ARG A 255 2.77 4.93 0.19
N VAL A 256 3.19 6.00 -0.46
CA VAL A 256 2.56 6.54 -1.67
C VAL A 256 3.46 6.23 -2.85
N ASP A 257 2.94 5.50 -3.83
CA ASP A 257 3.67 5.12 -5.03
C ASP A 257 3.34 6.11 -6.15
N VAL A 258 4.38 6.67 -6.77
CA VAL A 258 4.32 7.78 -7.74
C VAL A 258 5.06 7.39 -9.01
N MET A 259 4.48 7.71 -10.14
CA MET A 259 5.14 7.56 -11.44
C MET A 259 5.22 8.91 -12.13
N THR A 260 6.28 9.13 -12.91
CA THR A 260 6.38 10.32 -13.76
C THR A 260 6.04 9.98 -15.22
N ASP A 261 5.83 11.00 -16.02
CA ASP A 261 5.90 10.91 -17.48
C ASP A 261 7.29 11.39 -17.98
N HIS A 262 7.48 11.43 -19.29
CA HIS A 262 8.72 11.93 -19.90
C HIS A 262 9.05 13.41 -19.63
N ALA A 263 8.05 14.19 -19.21
CA ALA A 263 8.22 15.60 -18.85
C ALA A 263 8.40 15.81 -17.35
N ASP A 264 8.64 14.72 -16.59
CA ASP A 264 8.73 14.69 -15.12
C ASP A 264 7.46 15.17 -14.39
N ASN A 265 6.30 15.18 -15.05
CA ASN A 265 5.03 15.36 -14.35
C ASN A 265 4.75 14.15 -13.47
N MET A 266 4.30 14.38 -12.24
CA MET A 266 4.12 13.36 -11.22
C MET A 266 2.67 12.90 -11.15
N TYR A 267 2.46 11.58 -11.02
CA TYR A 267 1.14 10.95 -10.92
C TYR A 267 1.14 9.91 -9.81
N VAL A 268 0.24 10.05 -8.84
CA VAL A 268 0.04 9.04 -7.79
C VAL A 268 -0.63 7.82 -8.42
N LEU A 269 -0.02 6.66 -8.25
CA LEU A 269 -0.57 5.38 -8.68
C LEU A 269 -1.54 4.83 -7.62
N GLU A 270 -1.04 4.67 -6.41
CA GLU A 270 -1.75 4.10 -5.26
C GLU A 270 -1.07 4.51 -3.95
N TYR A 271 -1.70 4.18 -2.84
CA TYR A 271 -1.06 4.23 -1.52
C TYR A 271 -1.30 2.94 -0.75
N ASN A 272 -0.37 2.61 0.14
CA ASN A 272 -0.38 1.40 0.94
C ASN A 272 -0.45 1.77 2.42
N THR A 273 -1.41 1.22 3.13
CA THR A 273 -1.69 1.52 4.55
C THR A 273 -0.95 0.63 5.54
N VAL A 274 -0.47 -0.54 5.09
CA VAL A 274 0.41 -1.44 5.87
C VAL A 274 1.62 -1.80 5.02
N PRO A 275 2.53 -0.85 4.78
CA PRO A 275 3.70 -1.11 3.96
C PRO A 275 4.63 -2.14 4.63
N GLY A 276 5.40 -2.87 3.80
CA GLY A 276 6.35 -3.86 4.28
C GLY A 276 7.39 -3.26 5.25
N MET A 277 7.68 -3.99 6.32
CA MET A 277 8.58 -3.58 7.40
C MET A 277 9.66 -4.63 7.66
N THR A 278 10.24 -5.21 6.60
CA THR A 278 11.46 -6.04 6.68
C THR A 278 12.69 -5.19 6.37
N ALA A 279 13.88 -5.69 6.65
CA ALA A 279 15.14 -4.97 6.39
C ALA A 279 15.34 -4.54 4.92
N THR A 280 14.68 -5.23 3.98
CA THR A 280 14.74 -4.92 2.55
C THR A 280 13.60 -4.02 2.07
N SER A 281 12.60 -3.75 2.92
CA SER A 281 11.42 -2.96 2.59
C SER A 281 11.74 -1.47 2.43
N LEU A 282 10.89 -0.77 1.67
CA LEU A 282 11.12 0.62 1.25
C LEU A 282 11.00 1.61 2.42
N VAL A 283 10.00 1.42 3.31
CA VAL A 283 9.82 2.31 4.47
C VAL A 283 11.03 2.31 5.41
N PRO A 284 11.58 1.15 5.85
CA PRO A 284 12.81 1.12 6.62
C PRO A 284 14.02 1.74 5.92
N LYS A 285 14.14 1.59 4.59
CA LYS A 285 15.22 2.23 3.82
C LYS A 285 15.09 3.75 3.83
N ALA A 286 13.90 4.29 3.57
CA ALA A 286 13.64 5.73 3.60
C ALA A 286 13.89 6.33 5.00
N ALA A 287 13.45 5.63 6.05
CA ALA A 287 13.66 6.05 7.43
C ALA A 287 15.15 6.06 7.83
N LYS A 288 15.88 5.00 7.43
CA LYS A 288 17.33 4.88 7.69
C LYS A 288 18.12 6.03 7.07
N GLU A 289 17.78 6.44 5.85
CA GLU A 289 18.41 7.58 5.17
C GLU A 289 18.25 8.88 5.97
N MET A 290 17.16 9.02 6.70
CA MET A 290 16.90 10.14 7.59
C MET A 290 17.44 9.94 9.03
N GLY A 291 18.27 8.93 9.27
CA GLY A 291 18.84 8.64 10.57
C GLY A 291 17.89 7.96 11.57
N ILE A 292 16.76 7.44 11.11
CA ILE A 292 15.79 6.69 11.92
C ILE A 292 16.07 5.19 11.76
N ASP A 293 16.61 4.56 12.78
CA ASP A 293 16.83 3.11 12.79
C ASP A 293 15.51 2.32 12.88
N PHE A 294 15.56 1.04 12.57
CA PHE A 294 14.36 0.21 12.47
C PHE A 294 13.60 0.08 13.81
N PRO A 295 14.25 -0.13 14.97
CA PRO A 295 13.55 -0.12 16.25
C PRO A 295 12.88 1.21 16.56
N THR A 296 13.53 2.33 16.25
CA THR A 296 12.94 3.67 16.43
C THR A 296 11.77 3.91 15.48
N LEU A 297 11.84 3.42 14.25
CA LEU A 297 10.72 3.47 13.31
C LEU A 297 9.52 2.69 13.85
N CYS A 298 9.71 1.46 14.32
CA CYS A 298 8.64 0.64 14.91
C CYS A 298 8.04 1.33 16.15
N GLU A 299 8.87 1.90 17.02
CA GLU A 299 8.40 2.67 18.18
C GLU A 299 7.56 3.89 17.78
N LYS A 300 8.01 4.68 16.80
CA LYS A 300 7.25 5.82 16.30
C LYS A 300 5.88 5.39 15.76
N ILE A 301 5.81 4.31 14.99
CA ILE A 301 4.54 3.76 14.50
C ILE A 301 3.68 3.27 15.68
N LEU A 302 4.24 2.55 16.65
CA LEU A 302 3.52 2.08 17.83
C LEU A 302 2.90 3.23 18.61
N LEU A 303 3.60 4.35 18.76
CA LEU A 303 3.12 5.52 19.52
C LEU A 303 1.94 6.23 18.86
N THR A 304 1.63 5.95 17.59
CA THR A 304 0.41 6.45 16.91
C THR A 304 -0.82 5.58 17.16
N ALA A 305 -0.67 4.46 17.90
CA ALA A 305 -1.79 3.56 18.16
C ALA A 305 -2.90 4.27 18.94
N SER A 306 -4.11 4.26 18.40
CA SER A 306 -5.30 4.87 18.97
C SER A 306 -6.57 4.18 18.45
N ILE A 307 -7.71 4.56 18.98
CA ILE A 307 -9.06 4.28 18.46
C ILE A 307 -9.70 5.59 17.98
N GLY A 308 -10.90 5.51 17.42
CA GLY A 308 -11.63 6.67 16.90
C GLY A 308 -11.10 7.15 15.56
N LYS A 309 -10.50 6.27 14.77
CA LYS A 309 -10.00 6.54 13.42
C LYS A 309 -11.03 6.12 12.37
N PHE A 310 -11.82 7.10 11.91
CA PHE A 310 -12.92 6.86 10.96
C PHE A 310 -12.58 7.30 9.54
#